data_3b6642cb8753f219b52d6e7a281cdf99
#
_entry.id   3b6642cb8753f219b52d6e7a281cdf99
#
_cell.length_a   1.000
_cell.length_b   1.000
_cell.length_c   1.000
_cell.angle_alpha   90.00
_cell.angle_beta   90.00
_cell.angle_gamma   90.00
#
_symmetry.space_group_name_H-M   'P 1'
#
loop_
_entity.id
_entity.type
_entity.pdbx_description
1 polymer ?
#
loop_
_entity_poly.entity_id
_entity_poly.type
_entity_poly.pdbx_seq_one_letter_code
_entity_poly.pdbx_strand_id
1 'polypeptide(L)'
;MVYRVFLSSTSKDLAAHREAVHRAIDGLDGFDPIRMETFGARDTDARGIDEQKLCEADLLVGLMGHCYGSSPPDNPTSFTEQEYDFAVHREMPRLMFVASDDFPVPNHLIEPDDKRARQKAFRVRVMVDR
;
A
#
# COMPACT_ATOMS: atom_id res chain seq x y z
N MET A 1 -11.67 -1.42 -23.29
CA MET A 1 -10.69 -2.06 -22.40
C MET A 1 -10.69 -1.36 -21.03
N VAL A 2 -10.68 -2.12 -19.99
CA VAL A 2 -10.67 -1.60 -18.61
C VAL A 2 -9.39 -2.05 -17.92
N TYR A 3 -8.65 -1.09 -17.36
CA TYR A 3 -7.46 -1.37 -16.55
C TYR A 3 -7.86 -1.52 -15.10
N ARG A 4 -7.48 -2.64 -14.50
CA ARG A 4 -7.77 -2.91 -13.09
C ARG A 4 -6.61 -2.43 -12.23
N VAL A 5 -6.94 -1.64 -11.21
CA VAL A 5 -5.94 -0.97 -10.37
C VAL A 5 -5.99 -1.56 -8.97
N PHE A 6 -4.84 -2.03 -8.49
CA PHE A 6 -4.70 -2.43 -7.10
C PHE A 6 -4.16 -1.24 -6.30
N LEU A 7 -4.94 -0.82 -5.30
CA LEU A 7 -4.55 0.31 -4.44
C LEU A 7 -3.92 -0.22 -3.16
N SER A 8 -2.66 0.10 -2.97
CA SER A 8 -1.86 -0.36 -1.83
C SER A 8 -1.53 0.82 -0.93
N SER A 9 -1.90 0.75 0.34
CA SER A 9 -1.53 1.77 1.34
C SER A 9 -1.78 1.24 2.74
N THR A 10 -1.17 1.89 3.73
CA THR A 10 -1.54 1.68 5.11
C THR A 10 -2.91 2.32 5.37
N SER A 11 -3.66 1.76 6.33
CA SER A 11 -5.02 2.22 6.61
C SER A 11 -5.10 3.22 7.75
N LYS A 12 -4.25 3.07 8.76
CA LYS A 12 -4.38 3.87 9.99
C LYS A 12 -4.06 5.35 9.77
N ASP A 13 -3.05 5.63 8.98
CA ASP A 13 -2.58 6.99 8.76
C ASP A 13 -3.08 7.61 7.46
N LEU A 14 -3.50 6.79 6.50
CA LEU A 14 -3.85 7.25 5.16
C LEU A 14 -5.27 6.89 4.75
N ALA A 15 -6.16 6.61 5.69
CA ALA A 15 -7.53 6.18 5.38
C ALA A 15 -8.27 7.18 4.49
N ALA A 16 -8.18 8.47 4.81
CA ALA A 16 -8.86 9.50 4.04
C ALA A 16 -8.25 9.66 2.64
N HIS A 17 -6.93 9.57 2.55
CA HIS A 17 -6.22 9.66 1.27
C HIS A 17 -6.56 8.47 0.38
N ARG A 18 -6.59 7.27 0.98
CA ARG A 18 -6.96 6.04 0.28
C ARG A 18 -8.37 6.14 -0.29
N GLU A 19 -9.31 6.62 0.50
CA GLU A 19 -10.70 6.79 0.05
C GLU A 19 -10.79 7.78 -1.11
N ALA A 20 -10.08 8.89 -1.02
CA ALA A 20 -10.07 9.90 -2.08
C ALA A 20 -9.49 9.35 -3.39
N VAL A 21 -8.39 8.60 -3.30
CA VAL A 21 -7.77 7.98 -4.48
C VAL A 21 -8.67 6.91 -5.07
N HIS A 22 -9.30 6.10 -4.23
CA HIS A 22 -10.25 5.08 -4.69
C HIS A 22 -11.39 5.71 -5.49
N ARG A 23 -11.98 6.79 -4.98
CA ARG A 23 -13.04 7.51 -5.70
C ARG A 23 -12.54 8.11 -7.00
N ALA A 24 -11.35 8.66 -7.00
CA ALA A 24 -10.77 9.25 -8.21
C ALA A 24 -10.58 8.20 -9.30
N ILE A 25 -10.06 7.02 -8.94
CA ILE A 25 -9.88 5.92 -9.89
C ILE A 25 -11.23 5.42 -10.40
N ASP A 26 -12.20 5.25 -9.48
CA ASP A 26 -13.53 4.77 -9.82
C ASP A 26 -14.24 5.72 -10.81
N GLY A 27 -13.94 7.01 -10.74
CA GLY A 27 -14.50 8.01 -11.65
C GLY A 27 -13.77 8.18 -12.98
N LEU A 28 -12.64 7.51 -13.17
CA LEU A 28 -11.89 7.60 -14.42
C LEU A 28 -12.38 6.55 -15.42
N ASP A 29 -12.70 7.01 -16.62
CA ASP A 29 -13.09 6.09 -17.69
C ASP A 29 -11.92 5.16 -18.04
N GLY A 30 -12.20 3.87 -18.12
CA GLY A 30 -11.21 2.88 -18.48
C GLY A 30 -10.40 2.35 -17.31
N PHE A 31 -10.70 2.78 -16.06
CA PHE A 31 -10.02 2.29 -14.86
C PHE A 31 -11.03 1.79 -13.86
N ASP A 32 -10.71 0.69 -13.21
CA ASP A 32 -11.57 0.06 -12.22
C ASP A 32 -10.73 -0.32 -10.99
N PRO A 33 -11.01 0.28 -9.81
CA PRO A 33 -10.27 -0.10 -8.61
C PRO A 33 -10.72 -1.47 -8.13
N ILE A 34 -9.76 -2.34 -7.82
CA ILE A 34 -10.06 -3.65 -7.26
C ILE A 34 -10.52 -3.44 -5.82
N ARG A 35 -11.73 -3.93 -5.51
CA ARG A 35 -12.30 -3.78 -4.18
C ARG A 35 -11.78 -4.85 -3.24
N MET A 36 -11.34 -4.41 -2.08
CA MET A 36 -11.02 -5.29 -0.96
C MET A 36 -12.24 -5.30 -0.05
N GLU A 37 -12.86 -6.46 0.12
CA GLU A 37 -14.13 -6.58 0.85
C GLU A 37 -14.05 -6.10 2.30
N THR A 38 -12.90 -6.33 2.93
CA THR A 38 -12.72 -5.99 4.34
C THR A 38 -11.40 -5.27 4.53
N PHE A 39 -11.38 -4.02 4.10
CA PHE A 39 -10.21 -3.19 4.27
C PHE A 39 -9.91 -3.01 5.76
N GLY A 40 -8.74 -3.43 6.20
CA GLY A 40 -8.35 -3.40 7.61
C GLY A 40 -8.67 -4.66 8.40
N ALA A 41 -9.59 -5.50 7.93
CA ALA A 41 -9.95 -6.73 8.64
C ALA A 41 -8.87 -7.80 8.56
N ARG A 42 -7.94 -7.70 7.65
CA ARG A 42 -6.84 -8.65 7.53
C ARG A 42 -5.76 -8.48 8.59
N ASP A 43 -5.93 -7.52 9.51
CA ASP A 43 -4.93 -7.22 10.51
C ASP A 43 -4.70 -8.35 11.50
N THR A 44 -5.70 -9.20 11.74
CA THR A 44 -5.61 -10.24 12.75
C THR A 44 -5.43 -11.65 12.20
N ASP A 45 -6.07 -11.95 11.07
CA ASP A 45 -6.12 -13.31 10.56
C ASP A 45 -5.39 -13.52 9.24
N ALA A 46 -5.04 -12.45 8.55
CA ALA A 46 -4.38 -12.57 7.27
C ALA A 46 -2.95 -13.10 7.43
N ARG A 47 -2.63 -14.12 6.64
CA ARG A 47 -1.30 -14.74 6.65
C ARG A 47 -0.39 -14.20 5.57
N GLY A 48 -0.92 -13.37 4.70
CA GLY A 48 -0.16 -12.76 3.62
C GLY A 48 -1.03 -11.84 2.80
N ILE A 49 -0.46 -11.35 1.72
CA ILE A 49 -1.16 -10.49 0.78
C ILE A 49 -2.15 -11.30 -0.06
N ASP A 50 -3.12 -10.60 -0.65
CA ASP A 50 -4.07 -11.22 -1.56
C ASP A 50 -3.44 -11.30 -2.96
N GLU A 51 -2.67 -12.35 -3.20
CA GLU A 51 -1.97 -12.54 -4.47
C GLU A 51 -2.94 -12.72 -5.64
N GLN A 52 -4.11 -13.32 -5.39
CA GLN A 52 -5.09 -13.49 -6.45
C GLN A 52 -5.56 -12.15 -6.99
N LYS A 53 -5.91 -11.23 -6.10
CA LYS A 53 -6.34 -9.90 -6.51
C LYS A 53 -5.21 -9.11 -7.16
N LEU A 54 -3.99 -9.28 -6.67
CA LEU A 54 -2.82 -8.66 -7.29
C LEU A 54 -2.56 -9.21 -8.70
N CYS A 55 -2.74 -10.52 -8.90
CA CYS A 55 -2.60 -11.12 -10.22
C CYS A 55 -3.65 -10.60 -11.22
N GLU A 56 -4.82 -10.22 -10.74
CA GLU A 56 -5.88 -9.66 -11.59
C GLU A 56 -5.64 -8.21 -11.95
N ALA A 57 -4.72 -7.54 -11.29
CA ALA A 57 -4.46 -6.13 -11.51
C ALA A 57 -3.57 -5.88 -12.72
N ASP A 58 -3.81 -4.77 -13.40
CA ASP A 58 -2.98 -4.30 -14.51
C ASP A 58 -1.92 -3.32 -14.03
N LEU A 59 -2.18 -2.62 -12.92
CA LEU A 59 -1.21 -1.73 -12.31
C LEU A 59 -1.46 -1.60 -10.82
N LEU A 60 -0.41 -1.20 -10.11
CA LEU A 60 -0.47 -0.92 -8.68
C LEU A 60 -0.33 0.58 -8.47
N VAL A 61 -1.26 1.14 -7.69
CA VAL A 61 -1.14 2.52 -7.20
C VAL A 61 -0.85 2.42 -5.71
N GLY A 62 0.26 2.97 -5.29
CA GLY A 62 0.69 2.92 -3.90
C GLY A 62 0.67 4.30 -3.25
N LEU A 63 0.17 4.36 -2.02
CA LEU A 63 0.25 5.55 -1.18
C LEU A 63 1.17 5.23 -0.02
N MET A 64 2.20 6.03 0.16
CA MET A 64 3.24 5.77 1.15
C MET A 64 3.41 6.97 2.06
N GLY A 65 3.08 6.79 3.32
CA GLY A 65 3.33 7.77 4.37
C GLY A 65 4.52 7.37 5.23
N HIS A 66 4.46 7.70 6.53
CA HIS A 66 5.53 7.41 7.47
C HIS A 66 5.26 6.19 8.36
N CYS A 67 4.05 5.60 8.26
CA CYS A 67 3.72 4.39 8.99
C CYS A 67 4.02 3.17 8.14
N TYR A 68 4.67 2.18 8.76
CA TYR A 68 4.98 0.93 8.08
C TYR A 68 3.75 0.04 7.95
N GLY A 69 2.87 0.11 8.94
CA GLY A 69 1.64 -0.66 8.97
C GLY A 69 1.81 -2.05 9.56
N SER A 70 0.76 -2.83 9.44
CA SER A 70 0.74 -4.19 10.00
C SER A 70 1.47 -5.18 9.11
N SER A 71 1.88 -6.28 9.74
CA SER A 71 2.54 -7.39 9.07
C SER A 71 1.87 -8.69 9.49
N PRO A 72 2.04 -9.78 8.70
CA PRO A 72 1.57 -11.10 9.11
C PRO A 72 2.23 -11.55 10.41
N PRO A 73 1.60 -12.47 11.19
CA PRO A 73 2.15 -12.91 12.47
C PRO A 73 3.55 -13.51 12.39
N ASP A 74 3.89 -14.14 11.29
CA ASP A 74 5.15 -14.88 11.11
C ASP A 74 6.11 -14.19 10.14
N ASN A 75 5.82 -12.96 9.74
CA ASN A 75 6.67 -12.24 8.80
C ASN A 75 6.70 -10.76 9.18
N PRO A 76 7.87 -10.19 9.48
CA PRO A 76 7.98 -8.79 9.85
C PRO A 76 7.76 -7.80 8.71
N THR A 77 7.76 -8.26 7.46
CA THR A 77 7.51 -7.39 6.32
C THR A 77 6.04 -7.03 6.24
N SER A 78 5.72 -5.74 6.17
CA SER A 78 4.34 -5.27 6.16
C SER A 78 3.58 -5.75 4.91
N PHE A 79 2.26 -5.79 5.01
CA PHE A 79 1.42 -6.10 3.86
C PHE A 79 1.69 -5.16 2.70
N THR A 80 1.82 -3.87 2.97
CA THR A 80 2.08 -2.86 1.94
C THR A 80 3.40 -3.10 1.23
N GLU A 81 4.45 -3.41 1.97
CA GLU A 81 5.74 -3.70 1.37
C GLU A 81 5.71 -4.99 0.55
N GLN A 82 5.02 -6.02 1.05
CA GLN A 82 4.85 -7.27 0.30
C GLN A 82 4.11 -7.06 -1.01
N GLU A 83 3.08 -6.21 -1.00
CA GLU A 83 2.33 -5.88 -2.22
C GLU A 83 3.22 -5.19 -3.24
N TYR A 84 4.06 -4.26 -2.79
CA TYR A 84 5.03 -3.60 -3.64
C TYR A 84 6.04 -4.60 -4.21
N ASP A 85 6.59 -5.47 -3.37
CA ASP A 85 7.55 -6.50 -3.81
C ASP A 85 6.94 -7.44 -4.83
N PHE A 86 5.69 -7.83 -4.64
CA PHE A 86 4.96 -8.66 -5.59
C PHE A 86 4.86 -7.96 -6.95
N ALA A 87 4.51 -6.69 -6.96
CA ALA A 87 4.39 -5.92 -8.19
C ALA A 87 5.75 -5.77 -8.89
N VAL A 88 6.82 -5.54 -8.14
CA VAL A 88 8.17 -5.47 -8.69
C VAL A 88 8.55 -6.80 -9.35
N HIS A 89 8.32 -7.90 -8.64
CA HIS A 89 8.68 -9.24 -9.11
C HIS A 89 7.92 -9.61 -10.39
N ARG A 90 6.69 -9.16 -10.52
CA ARG A 90 5.84 -9.41 -11.68
C ARG A 90 6.02 -8.35 -12.78
N GLU A 91 6.92 -7.42 -12.58
CA GLU A 91 7.14 -6.31 -13.52
C GLU A 91 5.87 -5.52 -13.82
N MET A 92 4.97 -5.45 -12.83
CA MET A 92 3.72 -4.72 -12.95
C MET A 92 3.99 -3.20 -12.92
N PRO A 93 3.34 -2.43 -13.80
CA PRO A 93 3.44 -0.97 -13.71
C PRO A 93 3.03 -0.47 -12.32
N ARG A 94 3.79 0.47 -11.78
CA ARG A 94 3.58 1.00 -10.44
C ARG A 94 3.58 2.52 -10.47
N LEU A 95 2.61 3.10 -9.79
CA LEU A 95 2.56 4.55 -9.57
C LEU A 95 2.54 4.78 -8.07
N MET A 96 3.66 5.27 -7.53
CA MET A 96 3.83 5.45 -6.10
C MET A 96 3.75 6.94 -5.74
N PHE A 97 2.83 7.27 -4.83
CA PHE A 97 2.72 8.60 -4.24
C PHE A 97 3.34 8.54 -2.85
N VAL A 98 4.41 9.28 -2.66
CA VAL A 98 5.20 9.26 -1.43
C VAL A 98 5.03 10.58 -0.71
N ALA A 99 4.57 10.53 0.54
CA ALA A 99 4.42 11.72 1.37
C ALA A 99 5.77 12.39 1.61
N SER A 100 5.77 13.71 1.71
CA SER A 100 6.98 14.46 1.99
C SER A 100 7.55 14.13 3.38
N ASP A 101 8.82 14.42 3.59
CA ASP A 101 9.49 14.13 4.85
C ASP A 101 8.85 14.82 6.04
N ASP A 102 8.24 15.99 5.83
CA ASP A 102 7.58 16.78 6.86
C ASP A 102 6.08 16.52 6.98
N PHE A 103 5.57 15.49 6.29
CA PHE A 103 4.17 15.09 6.42
C PHE A 103 3.89 14.69 7.87
N PRO A 104 2.89 15.32 8.54
CA PRO A 104 2.70 15.12 9.97
C PRO A 104 2.18 13.72 10.30
N VAL A 105 2.73 13.15 11.39
CA VAL A 105 2.26 11.88 11.95
C VAL A 105 1.69 12.18 13.34
N PRO A 106 0.39 11.93 13.56
CA PRO A 106 -0.19 12.08 14.90
C PRO A 106 0.55 11.22 15.93
N ASN A 107 0.69 11.72 17.15
CA ASN A 107 1.44 11.04 18.19
C ASN A 107 0.97 9.59 18.42
N HIS A 108 -0.34 9.36 18.37
CA HIS A 108 -0.90 8.02 18.62
C HIS A 108 -0.60 7.03 17.48
N LEU A 109 -0.09 7.49 16.33
CA LEU A 109 0.28 6.65 15.20
C LEU A 109 1.78 6.45 15.07
N ILE A 110 2.59 7.01 15.97
CA ILE A 110 4.04 6.81 15.96
C ILE A 110 4.33 5.36 16.30
N GLU A 111 5.01 4.68 15.38
CA GLU A 111 5.31 3.26 15.52
C GLU A 111 6.60 3.03 16.30
N PRO A 112 6.81 1.79 16.80
CA PRO A 112 8.09 1.42 17.43
C PRO A 112 9.28 1.63 16.48
N ASP A 113 10.48 1.74 17.08
CA ASP A 113 11.69 2.04 16.33
C ASP A 113 12.00 1.06 15.20
N ASP A 114 11.75 -0.23 15.42
CA ASP A 114 11.99 -1.24 14.38
C ASP A 114 11.09 -1.03 13.15
N LYS A 115 9.83 -0.71 13.35
CA LYS A 115 8.91 -0.41 12.24
C LYS A 115 9.27 0.89 11.55
N ARG A 116 9.65 1.91 12.33
CA ARG A 116 10.07 3.19 11.77
C ARG A 116 11.31 3.03 10.88
N ALA A 117 12.26 2.21 11.32
CA ALA A 117 13.45 1.92 10.54
C ALA A 117 13.11 1.18 9.23
N ARG A 118 12.19 0.21 9.32
CA ARG A 118 11.71 -0.51 8.13
C ARG A 118 11.02 0.40 7.14
N GLN A 119 10.17 1.30 7.63
CA GLN A 119 9.47 2.25 6.76
C GLN A 119 10.45 3.20 6.08
N LYS A 120 11.43 3.69 6.82
CA LYS A 120 12.45 4.57 6.25
C LYS A 120 13.21 3.88 5.12
N ALA A 121 13.63 2.64 5.34
CA ALA A 121 14.31 1.85 4.32
C ALA A 121 13.42 1.59 3.10
N PHE A 122 12.16 1.28 3.32
CA PHE A 122 11.19 1.03 2.26
C PHE A 122 10.98 2.29 1.41
N ARG A 123 10.81 3.45 2.06
CA ARG A 123 10.64 4.72 1.35
C ARG A 123 11.84 5.04 0.46
N VAL A 124 13.06 4.84 0.98
CA VAL A 124 14.29 5.06 0.20
C VAL A 124 14.32 4.14 -1.01
N ARG A 125 13.99 2.86 -0.82
CA ARG A 125 13.96 1.88 -1.89
C ARG A 125 12.99 2.26 -2.99
N VAL A 126 11.79 2.67 -2.63
CA VAL A 126 10.75 3.09 -3.58
C VAL A 126 11.17 4.33 -4.36
N MET A 127 11.80 5.29 -3.69
CA MET A 127 12.22 6.54 -4.33
C MET A 127 13.37 6.35 -5.30
N VAL A 128 14.18 5.32 -5.11
CA VAL A 128 15.31 4.99 -5.99
C VAL A 128 14.88 4.09 -7.14
N ASP A 129 13.92 3.22 -6.89
CA ASP A 129 13.41 2.25 -7.87
C ASP A 129 12.45 2.95 -8.83
N ARG A 130 12.93 3.36 -9.98
CA ARG A 130 12.13 4.06 -10.98
C ARG A 130 12.06 3.29 -12.29
#